data_ffa08ed1bdbddb418c969dcaa8b94b5c
#
_entry.id   ffa08ed1bdbddb418c969dcaa8b94b5c
#
_cell.length_a   1.000
_cell.length_b   1.000
_cell.length_c   1.000
_cell.angle_alpha   90.00
_cell.angle_beta   90.00
_cell.angle_gamma   90.00
#
_symmetry.space_group_name_H-M   'P 1'
#
loop_
_entity.id
_entity.type
_entity.pdbx_description
1 polymer ?
#
loop_
_entity_poly.entity_id
_entity_poly.type
_entity_poly.pdbx_seq_one_letter_code
_entity_poly.pdbx_strand_id
1 'polypeptide(L)'
;MGATYPIALLAHSWIRWAVLALLVVVVIRTWRGRTGFGPWSPLDERLHVALVGVTDLQFLVGLWLYVGASPFTRAFFADLGNAIHERGLRYFGLEHVTMMIAAIAFVHVGRARSKRAADPLQRHRRVFAWTVAALIFVLASIPWPYFPVARPLFRLGF
;
A
#
# COMPACT_ATOMS: atom_id res chain seq x y z
N MET A 1 -20.14 18.38 -5.43
CA MET A 1 -19.19 17.37 -4.96
C MET A 1 -18.85 17.70 -3.53
N GLY A 2 -19.51 17.02 -2.62
CA GLY A 2 -19.54 17.41 -1.23
C GLY A 2 -18.27 17.02 -0.44
N ALA A 3 -18.34 17.19 0.85
CA ALA A 3 -17.31 16.92 1.86
C ALA A 3 -16.65 15.51 1.82
N THR A 4 -17.15 14.59 0.99
CA THR A 4 -16.68 13.19 0.91
C THR A 4 -15.26 13.05 0.36
N TYR A 5 -14.88 13.85 -0.66
CA TYR A 5 -13.53 13.77 -1.24
C TYR A 5 -12.43 14.17 -0.24
N PRO A 6 -12.48 15.35 0.41
CA PRO A 6 -11.44 15.72 1.37
C PRO A 6 -11.38 14.77 2.58
N ILE A 7 -12.51 14.26 3.06
CA ILE A 7 -12.55 13.29 4.17
C ILE A 7 -11.88 11.98 3.77
N ALA A 8 -12.25 11.41 2.62
CA ALA A 8 -11.65 10.17 2.13
C ALA A 8 -10.15 10.34 1.84
N LEU A 9 -9.75 11.50 1.30
CA LEU A 9 -8.35 11.80 1.04
C LEU A 9 -7.53 11.96 2.33
N LEU A 10 -8.13 12.56 3.37
CA LEU A 10 -7.54 12.65 4.70
C LEU A 10 -7.34 11.25 5.29
N ALA A 11 -8.39 10.41 5.29
CA ALA A 11 -8.33 9.04 5.78
C ALA A 11 -7.27 8.22 5.03
N HIS A 12 -7.28 8.26 3.68
CA HIS A 12 -6.29 7.58 2.83
C HIS A 12 -4.85 8.01 3.16
N SER A 13 -4.65 9.31 3.40
CA SER A 13 -3.34 9.86 3.74
C SER A 13 -2.80 9.36 5.09
N TRP A 14 -3.66 9.19 6.09
CA TRP A 14 -3.25 8.72 7.42
C TRP A 14 -3.11 7.19 7.48
N ILE A 15 -4.04 6.44 6.89
CA ILE A 15 -3.95 4.97 6.82
C ILE A 15 -2.67 4.54 6.08
N ARG A 16 -2.24 5.28 5.06
CA ARG A 16 -0.95 5.07 4.38
C ARG A 16 0.23 4.95 5.36
N TRP A 17 0.29 5.79 6.39
CA TRP A 17 1.36 5.74 7.38
C TRP A 17 1.27 4.51 8.27
N ALA A 18 0.06 4.07 8.61
CA ALA A 18 -0.15 2.81 9.34
C ALA A 18 0.29 1.61 8.49
N VAL A 19 -0.03 1.58 7.19
CA VAL A 19 0.46 0.55 6.25
C VAL A 19 1.98 0.54 6.20
N LEU A 20 2.61 1.71 6.02
CA LEU A 20 4.08 1.81 5.97
C LEU A 20 4.73 1.32 7.26
N ALA A 21 4.23 1.75 8.42
CA ALA A 21 4.75 1.32 9.72
C ALA A 21 4.66 -0.21 9.87
N LEU A 22 3.50 -0.80 9.52
CA LEU A 22 3.33 -2.26 9.56
C LEU A 22 4.23 -2.99 8.58
N LEU A 23 4.39 -2.49 7.34
CA LEU A 23 5.32 -3.07 6.37
C LEU A 23 6.75 -3.09 6.92
N VAL A 24 7.23 -1.97 7.45
CA VAL A 24 8.58 -1.87 8.02
C VAL A 24 8.75 -2.80 9.22
N VAL A 25 7.80 -2.83 10.14
CA VAL A 25 7.86 -3.70 11.32
C VAL A 25 7.86 -5.18 10.91
N VAL A 26 7.00 -5.60 9.98
CA VAL A 26 6.95 -6.99 9.49
C VAL A 26 8.24 -7.34 8.76
N VAL A 27 8.80 -6.44 7.94
CA VAL A 27 10.10 -6.65 7.27
C VAL A 27 11.21 -6.87 8.31
N ILE A 28 11.34 -5.99 9.31
CA ILE A 28 12.38 -6.10 10.34
C ILE A 28 12.25 -7.41 11.12
N ARG A 29 11.05 -7.76 11.56
CA ARG A 29 10.81 -8.99 12.31
C ARG A 29 11.11 -10.24 11.50
N THR A 30 10.63 -10.28 10.27
CA THR A 30 10.84 -11.43 9.39
C THR A 30 12.28 -11.52 8.88
N TRP A 31 12.98 -10.41 8.73
CA TRP A 31 14.44 -10.39 8.51
C TRP A 31 15.18 -11.07 9.66
N ARG A 32 14.91 -10.69 10.90
CA ARG A 32 15.54 -11.32 12.08
C ARG A 32 15.21 -12.82 12.17
N GLY A 33 13.94 -13.20 11.96
CA GLY A 33 13.53 -14.59 11.99
C GLY A 33 14.17 -15.45 10.90
N ARG A 34 14.38 -14.91 9.69
CA ARG A 34 15.03 -15.66 8.58
C ARG A 34 16.53 -15.86 8.78
N THR A 35 17.17 -15.08 9.65
CA THR A 35 18.57 -15.24 10.03
C THR A 35 18.78 -16.12 11.26
N GLY A 36 17.73 -16.80 11.74
CA GLY A 36 17.79 -17.74 12.83
C GLY A 36 17.51 -17.17 14.22
N PHE A 37 17.11 -15.90 14.32
CA PHE A 37 16.80 -15.25 15.60
C PHE A 37 15.38 -15.52 16.11
N GLY A 38 14.97 -16.78 16.13
CA GLY A 38 13.77 -17.24 16.83
C GLY A 38 12.67 -17.85 15.94
N PRO A 39 11.71 -18.55 16.56
CA PRO A 39 10.57 -19.15 15.88
C PRO A 39 9.57 -18.10 15.43
N TRP A 40 8.63 -18.50 14.56
CA TRP A 40 7.45 -17.68 14.24
C TRP A 40 6.56 -17.56 15.48
N SER A 41 6.43 -16.34 16.00
CA SER A 41 5.70 -16.07 17.25
C SER A 41 4.24 -15.66 16.99
N PRO A 42 3.38 -15.74 18.02
CA PRO A 42 2.01 -15.19 17.94
C PRO A 42 1.97 -13.70 17.58
N LEU A 43 3.00 -12.93 17.95
CA LEU A 43 3.11 -11.51 17.57
C LEU A 43 3.35 -11.36 16.07
N ASP A 44 4.21 -12.19 15.46
CA ASP A 44 4.45 -12.18 14.01
C ASP A 44 3.16 -12.48 13.25
N GLU A 45 2.37 -13.44 13.77
CA GLU A 45 1.06 -13.76 13.19
C GLU A 45 0.09 -12.58 13.26
N ARG A 46 -0.03 -11.94 14.43
CA ARG A 46 -0.92 -10.79 14.63
C ARG A 46 -0.53 -9.59 13.77
N LEU A 47 0.76 -9.27 13.71
CA LEU A 47 1.27 -8.17 12.88
C LEU A 47 1.02 -8.43 11.40
N HIS A 48 1.21 -9.66 10.95
CA HIS A 48 0.96 -10.01 9.56
C HIS A 48 -0.55 -9.97 9.21
N VAL A 49 -1.42 -10.40 10.12
CA VAL A 49 -2.89 -10.26 9.96
C VAL A 49 -3.29 -8.79 9.96
N ALA A 50 -2.74 -7.99 10.87
CA ALA A 50 -3.00 -6.55 10.92
C ALA A 50 -2.54 -5.84 9.64
N LEU A 51 -1.36 -6.23 9.10
CA LEU A 51 -0.87 -5.69 7.81
C LEU A 51 -1.87 -5.95 6.69
N VAL A 52 -2.38 -7.18 6.56
CA VAL A 52 -3.41 -7.52 5.57
C VAL A 52 -4.63 -6.63 5.75
N GLY A 53 -5.23 -6.59 6.95
CA GLY A 53 -6.46 -5.85 7.20
C GLY A 53 -6.33 -4.34 7.00
N VAL A 54 -5.22 -3.73 7.42
CA VAL A 54 -4.98 -2.28 7.22
C VAL A 54 -4.71 -1.97 5.74
N THR A 55 -4.04 -2.89 5.03
CA THR A 55 -3.82 -2.73 3.57
C THR A 55 -5.13 -2.85 2.80
N ASP A 56 -6.02 -3.76 3.19
CA ASP A 56 -7.36 -3.89 2.61
C ASP A 56 -8.21 -2.64 2.85
N LEU A 57 -8.18 -2.10 4.08
CA LEU A 57 -8.86 -0.84 4.39
C LEU A 57 -8.32 0.32 3.54
N GLN A 58 -7.00 0.42 3.42
CA GLN A 58 -6.35 1.43 2.57
C GLN A 58 -6.79 1.29 1.10
N PHE A 59 -6.89 0.07 0.61
CA PHE A 59 -7.37 -0.22 -0.74
C PHE A 59 -8.83 0.19 -0.94
N LEU A 60 -9.71 -0.14 -0.02
CA LEU A 60 -11.13 0.24 -0.11
C LEU A 60 -11.33 1.76 -0.12
N VAL A 61 -10.62 2.48 0.74
CA VAL A 61 -10.66 3.96 0.74
C VAL A 61 -10.05 4.51 -0.54
N GLY A 62 -8.96 3.92 -1.03
CA GLY A 62 -8.35 4.27 -2.31
C GLY A 62 -9.25 4.00 -3.50
N LEU A 63 -9.96 2.88 -3.51
CA LEU A 63 -10.92 2.52 -4.55
C LEU A 63 -12.11 3.50 -4.56
N TRP A 64 -12.62 3.88 -3.39
CA TRP A 64 -13.64 4.92 -3.28
C TRP A 64 -13.17 6.25 -3.87
N LEU A 65 -11.96 6.67 -3.56
CA LEU A 65 -11.34 7.86 -4.18
C LEU A 65 -11.26 7.71 -5.69
N TYR A 66 -10.79 6.57 -6.17
CA TYR A 66 -10.56 6.30 -7.58
C TYR A 66 -11.85 6.32 -8.40
N VAL A 67 -12.87 5.58 -7.97
CA VAL A 67 -14.12 5.40 -8.73
C VAL A 67 -15.09 6.55 -8.49
N GLY A 68 -15.20 7.03 -7.25
CA GLY A 68 -16.30 7.90 -6.84
C GLY A 68 -15.96 9.38 -6.69
N ALA A 69 -14.80 9.70 -6.12
CA ALA A 69 -14.57 11.02 -5.56
C ALA A 69 -13.49 11.87 -6.23
N SER A 70 -12.44 11.26 -6.82
CA SER A 70 -11.28 11.99 -7.30
C SER A 70 -11.55 12.78 -8.59
N PRO A 71 -11.25 14.09 -8.63
CA PRO A 71 -11.30 14.87 -9.86
C PRO A 71 -10.23 14.42 -10.88
N PHE A 72 -9.09 13.90 -10.41
CA PHE A 72 -7.99 13.43 -11.27
C PHE A 72 -8.40 12.20 -12.08
N THR A 73 -9.02 11.21 -11.45
CA THR A 73 -9.46 9.99 -12.15
C THR A 73 -10.62 10.28 -13.11
N ARG A 74 -11.52 11.18 -12.76
CA ARG A 74 -12.58 11.62 -13.67
C ARG A 74 -12.02 12.32 -14.91
N ALA A 75 -11.08 13.26 -14.72
CA ALA A 75 -10.42 13.93 -15.85
C ALA A 75 -9.61 12.94 -16.70
N PHE A 76 -8.95 11.96 -16.08
CA PHE A 76 -8.22 10.90 -16.78
C PHE A 76 -9.14 10.09 -17.70
N PHE A 77 -10.29 9.66 -17.20
CA PHE A 77 -11.24 8.87 -18.01
C PHE A 77 -12.08 9.68 -18.99
N ALA A 78 -12.18 11.01 -18.80
CA ALA A 78 -12.89 11.87 -19.74
C ALA A 78 -12.14 12.05 -21.07
N ASP A 79 -10.81 12.00 -21.06
CA ASP A 79 -9.98 12.15 -22.26
C ASP A 79 -8.67 11.36 -22.10
N LEU A 80 -8.75 10.06 -22.31
CA LEU A 80 -7.59 9.14 -22.17
C LEU A 80 -6.43 9.50 -23.10
N GLY A 81 -6.73 9.99 -24.30
CA GLY A 81 -5.73 10.32 -25.30
C GLY A 81 -4.79 11.43 -24.83
N ASN A 82 -5.33 12.50 -24.27
CA ASN A 82 -4.54 13.60 -23.73
C ASN A 82 -4.04 13.30 -22.31
N ALA A 83 -4.86 12.68 -21.48
CA ALA A 83 -4.55 12.41 -20.08
C ALA A 83 -3.31 11.53 -19.88
N ILE A 84 -3.02 10.61 -20.80
CA ILE A 84 -1.81 9.76 -20.73
C ILE A 84 -0.52 10.56 -20.89
N HIS A 85 -0.56 11.72 -21.54
CA HIS A 85 0.58 12.62 -21.72
C HIS A 85 0.70 13.64 -20.58
N GLU A 86 -0.37 13.82 -19.80
CA GLU A 86 -0.41 14.73 -18.66
C GLU A 86 0.01 13.98 -17.38
N ARG A 87 1.15 14.40 -16.77
CA ARG A 87 1.80 13.66 -15.66
C ARG A 87 0.88 13.42 -14.48
N GLY A 88 0.12 14.44 -14.06
CA GLY A 88 -0.73 14.32 -12.87
C GLY A 88 -1.90 13.37 -13.10
N LEU A 89 -2.54 13.45 -14.26
CA LEU A 89 -3.67 12.61 -14.64
C LEU A 89 -3.21 11.15 -14.83
N ARG A 90 -2.12 10.93 -15.56
CA ARG A 90 -1.54 9.59 -15.76
C ARG A 90 -1.13 8.94 -14.44
N TYR A 91 -0.46 9.71 -13.56
CA TYR A 91 -0.02 9.19 -12.28
C TYR A 91 -1.19 8.69 -11.43
N PHE A 92 -2.20 9.53 -11.18
CA PHE A 92 -3.34 9.14 -10.35
C PHE A 92 -4.36 8.27 -11.08
N GLY A 93 -4.45 8.36 -12.41
CA GLY A 93 -5.38 7.56 -13.22
C GLY A 93 -4.86 6.16 -13.55
N LEU A 94 -3.53 5.94 -13.59
CA LEU A 94 -2.94 4.69 -14.04
C LEU A 94 -1.81 4.19 -13.15
N GLU A 95 -0.74 4.97 -12.95
CA GLU A 95 0.49 4.50 -12.35
C GLU A 95 0.30 4.13 -10.87
N HIS A 96 -0.27 5.04 -10.08
CA HIS A 96 -0.50 4.83 -8.65
C HIS A 96 -1.41 3.63 -8.38
N VAL A 97 -2.54 3.54 -9.05
CA VAL A 97 -3.49 2.45 -8.83
C VAL A 97 -2.90 1.09 -9.21
N THR A 98 -2.16 1.01 -10.33
CA THR A 98 -1.51 -0.23 -10.76
C THR A 98 -0.47 -0.69 -9.75
N MET A 99 0.39 0.22 -9.26
CA MET A 99 1.37 -0.09 -8.23
C MET A 99 0.72 -0.53 -6.91
N MET A 100 -0.40 0.08 -6.52
CA MET A 100 -1.12 -0.30 -5.30
C MET A 100 -1.79 -1.66 -5.42
N ILE A 101 -2.38 -1.99 -6.57
CA ILE A 101 -2.91 -3.34 -6.82
C ILE A 101 -1.80 -4.39 -6.72
N ALA A 102 -0.63 -4.12 -7.28
CA ALA A 102 0.51 -5.03 -7.15
C ALA A 102 0.99 -5.15 -5.70
N ALA A 103 1.09 -4.05 -4.96
CA ALA A 103 1.51 -4.06 -3.57
C ALA A 103 0.54 -4.88 -2.68
N ILE A 104 -0.77 -4.69 -2.83
CA ILE A 104 -1.77 -5.46 -2.09
C ILE A 104 -1.73 -6.94 -2.46
N ALA A 105 -1.58 -7.26 -3.75
CA ALA A 105 -1.42 -8.64 -4.19
C ALA A 105 -0.20 -9.31 -3.54
N PHE A 106 0.95 -8.61 -3.42
CA PHE A 106 2.12 -9.13 -2.72
C PHE A 106 1.86 -9.39 -1.24
N VAL A 107 1.16 -8.51 -0.53
CA VAL A 107 0.77 -8.72 0.87
C VAL A 107 -0.08 -9.99 1.01
N HIS A 108 -1.09 -10.17 0.16
CA HIS A 108 -1.96 -11.35 0.18
C HIS A 108 -1.23 -12.64 -0.22
N VAL A 109 -0.38 -12.60 -1.25
CA VAL A 109 0.45 -13.74 -1.63
C VAL A 109 1.40 -14.12 -0.49
N GLY A 110 2.02 -13.14 0.16
CA GLY A 110 2.85 -13.35 1.34
C GLY A 110 2.08 -14.08 2.43
N ARG A 111 0.84 -13.67 2.69
CA ARG A 111 -0.06 -14.32 3.65
C ARG A 111 -0.39 -15.77 3.26
N ALA A 112 -0.76 -16.00 2.03
CA ALA A 112 -1.08 -17.33 1.53
C ALA A 112 0.13 -18.27 1.57
N ARG A 113 1.30 -17.80 1.16
CA ARG A 113 2.56 -18.56 1.19
C ARG A 113 3.05 -18.82 2.60
N SER A 114 2.82 -17.89 3.53
CA SER A 114 3.10 -18.06 4.97
C SER A 114 2.36 -19.26 5.56
N LYS A 115 1.07 -19.38 5.29
CA LYS A 115 0.22 -20.49 5.79
C LYS A 115 0.64 -21.88 5.25
N ARG A 116 1.32 -21.91 4.10
CA ARG A 116 1.81 -23.15 3.46
C ARG A 116 3.29 -23.42 3.73
N ALA A 117 3.90 -22.74 4.69
CA ALA A 117 5.29 -22.97 5.06
C ALA A 117 5.42 -24.24 5.88
N ALA A 118 6.44 -25.07 5.59
CA ALA A 118 6.69 -26.33 6.28
C ALA A 118 7.25 -26.10 7.70
N ASP A 119 8.02 -25.04 7.89
CA ASP A 119 8.70 -24.71 9.12
C ASP A 119 8.74 -23.19 9.38
N PRO A 120 9.07 -22.76 10.62
CA PRO A 120 9.13 -21.33 10.97
C PRO A 120 10.14 -20.53 10.14
N LEU A 121 11.29 -21.07 9.81
CA LEU A 121 12.31 -20.39 9.02
C LEU A 121 11.82 -20.12 7.59
N GLN A 122 11.22 -21.10 6.95
CA GLN A 122 10.61 -20.96 5.64
C GLN A 122 9.48 -19.93 5.68
N ARG A 123 8.70 -19.89 6.77
CA ARG A 123 7.65 -18.93 6.99
C ARG A 123 8.19 -17.50 7.01
N HIS A 124 9.24 -17.22 7.79
CA HIS A 124 9.92 -15.92 7.83
C HIS A 124 10.45 -15.53 6.44
N ARG A 125 11.12 -16.43 5.74
CA ARG A 125 11.68 -16.18 4.40
C ARG A 125 10.61 -15.78 3.39
N ARG A 126 9.48 -16.48 3.38
CA ARG A 126 8.38 -16.20 2.46
C ARG A 126 7.72 -14.86 2.75
N VAL A 127 7.37 -14.60 4.02
CA VAL A 127 6.76 -13.33 4.41
C VAL A 127 7.71 -12.17 4.12
N PHE A 128 8.99 -12.31 4.46
CA PHE A 128 10.00 -11.30 4.17
C PHE A 128 10.03 -10.92 2.70
N ALA A 129 10.18 -11.89 1.80
CA ALA A 129 10.31 -11.62 0.36
C ALA A 129 9.12 -10.85 -0.20
N TRP A 130 7.90 -11.30 0.11
CA TRP A 130 6.68 -10.68 -0.38
C TRP A 130 6.39 -9.33 0.27
N THR A 131 6.71 -9.16 1.55
CA THR A 131 6.54 -7.88 2.24
C THR A 131 7.54 -6.83 1.75
N VAL A 132 8.78 -7.23 1.45
CA VAL A 132 9.77 -6.32 0.84
C VAL A 132 9.30 -5.89 -0.55
N ALA A 133 8.80 -6.82 -1.38
CA ALA A 133 8.24 -6.46 -2.68
C ALA A 133 7.09 -5.45 -2.52
N ALA A 134 6.15 -5.70 -1.61
CA ALA A 134 5.06 -4.76 -1.33
C ALA A 134 5.57 -3.39 -0.86
N LEU A 135 6.56 -3.36 0.04
CA LEU A 135 7.16 -2.12 0.55
C LEU A 135 7.80 -1.29 -0.57
N ILE A 136 8.52 -1.92 -1.49
CA ILE A 136 9.11 -1.24 -2.65
C ILE A 136 8.03 -0.57 -3.50
N PHE A 137 6.95 -1.28 -3.83
CA PHE A 137 5.85 -0.74 -4.62
C PHE A 137 5.11 0.39 -3.91
N VAL A 138 4.87 0.25 -2.59
CA VAL A 138 4.27 1.33 -1.77
C VAL A 138 5.17 2.56 -1.75
N LEU A 139 6.47 2.41 -1.49
CA LEU A 139 7.40 3.54 -1.47
C LEU A 139 7.53 4.23 -2.83
N ALA A 140 7.56 3.47 -3.92
CA ALA A 140 7.63 4.00 -5.28
C ALA A 140 6.35 4.76 -5.69
N SER A 141 5.20 4.42 -5.09
CA SER A 141 3.92 5.02 -5.43
C SER A 141 3.44 6.09 -4.44
N ILE A 142 4.24 6.50 -3.47
CA ILE A 142 3.96 7.69 -2.66
C ILE A 142 4.36 8.93 -3.46
N PRO A 143 3.47 9.93 -3.60
CA PRO A 143 3.80 11.18 -4.30
C PRO A 143 4.66 12.09 -3.39
N TRP A 144 5.93 11.72 -3.23
CA TRP A 144 6.89 12.43 -2.39
C TRP A 144 7.05 13.89 -2.78
N PRO A 145 7.50 14.78 -1.88
CA PRO A 145 7.66 16.21 -2.15
C PRO A 145 8.59 16.55 -3.32
N TYR A 146 9.51 15.66 -3.64
CA TYR A 146 10.46 15.81 -4.76
C TYR A 146 9.95 15.21 -6.08
N PHE A 147 8.76 14.61 -6.10
CA PHE A 147 8.16 14.09 -7.34
C PHE A 147 7.44 15.20 -8.10
N PRO A 148 7.36 15.14 -9.45
CA PRO A 148 6.60 16.09 -10.26
C PRO A 148 5.11 16.16 -9.91
N VAL A 149 4.57 15.11 -9.28
CA VAL A 149 3.17 14.98 -8.83
C VAL A 149 3.02 15.09 -7.32
N ALA A 150 3.97 15.77 -6.67
CA ALA A 150 4.07 15.89 -5.22
C ALA A 150 2.73 16.26 -4.54
N ARG A 151 2.51 15.66 -3.37
CA ARG A 151 1.35 15.94 -2.50
C ARG A 151 1.84 16.11 -1.06
N PRO A 152 1.11 16.87 -0.23
CA PRO A 152 1.43 16.96 1.19
C PRO A 152 1.51 15.58 1.83
N LEU A 153 2.61 15.30 2.51
CA LEU A 153 2.80 14.01 3.20
C LEU A 153 1.86 13.87 4.38
N PHE A 154 1.61 14.97 5.06
CA PHE A 154 0.68 15.05 6.19
C PHE A 154 -0.44 16.02 5.85
N ARG A 155 -1.68 15.60 6.09
CA ARG A 155 -2.86 16.46 5.99
C ARG A 155 -3.38 16.69 7.38
N LEU A 156 -3.43 17.96 7.80
CA LEU A 156 -3.87 18.38 9.14
C LEU A 156 -5.30 18.93 9.13
N GLY A 157 -5.96 18.96 7.96
CA GLY A 157 -7.32 19.47 7.79
C GLY A 157 -7.82 19.29 6.35
N PHE A 158 -9.03 19.78 6.12
CA PHE A 158 -9.76 19.73 4.84
C PHE A 158 -9.35 20.86 3.92
#